data_112b05ffaee4bdfd940c9a48f83715cc
#
_entry.id   112b05ffaee4bdfd940c9a48f83715cc
#
_cell.length_a   1.000
_cell.length_b   1.000
_cell.length_c   1.000
_cell.angle_alpha   90.00
_cell.angle_beta   90.00
_cell.angle_gamma   90.00
#
_symmetry.space_group_name_H-M   'P 1'
#
loop_
_entity.id
_entity.type
_entity.pdbx_description
1 polymer ?
#
loop_
_entity_poly.entity_id
_entity_poly.type
_entity_poly.pdbx_seq_one_letter_code
_entity_poly.pdbx_strand_id
1 'polypeptide(L)'
;MLRRTLLKTALTASVLTALSPTLWANDTAFSLSTPKTITVGVTAGIAGEVLEQVLPIAKERGLTIRIVEFQDYVQPNVALDAHDLDANIFQTVPFIEAQSRDHGYKFAVVGQAFTLPMAFYSKKVKSFDEAPVGATVGIPNDQAMGGRALLILDKNGVIKLKPGVGLLPSIFDIEDNPKKLKFVELEAAQLPRSLDDLTIAAVNGNYAYTANLNPSRDGILMEDAHGPYVCNIVVNQPDKDQDWARVLVESYRSPSVKAFIEKKYAGAVLPAF
;
A
#
# COMPACT_ATOMS: atom_id res chain seq x y z
N MET A 1 -3.94 53.34 83.80
CA MET A 1 -4.50 52.17 83.09
C MET A 1 -3.93 52.16 81.69
N LEU A 2 -2.86 51.39 81.49
CA LEU A 2 -2.13 51.32 80.19
C LEU A 2 -2.64 50.14 79.39
N ARG A 3 -3.14 50.41 78.16
CA ARG A 3 -3.41 49.39 77.15
C ARG A 3 -2.17 49.23 76.28
N ARG A 4 -1.56 48.08 76.31
CA ARG A 4 -0.46 47.66 75.40
C ARG A 4 -1.08 47.12 74.16
N THR A 5 -0.79 47.70 72.98
CA THR A 5 -1.13 47.25 71.68
C THR A 5 0.05 46.43 71.14
N LEU A 6 -0.19 45.12 70.83
CA LEU A 6 0.78 44.22 70.20
C LEU A 6 0.66 44.36 68.68
N LEU A 7 1.71 44.79 68.02
CA LEU A 7 1.86 44.69 66.56
C LEU A 7 2.22 43.26 66.19
N LYS A 8 1.40 42.65 65.35
CA LYS A 8 1.73 41.37 64.67
C LYS A 8 2.29 41.70 63.28
N THR A 9 3.59 41.49 63.07
CA THR A 9 4.23 41.50 61.77
C THR A 9 3.99 40.19 61.06
N ALA A 10 3.25 40.22 59.93
CA ALA A 10 3.09 39.08 59.06
C ALA A 10 4.24 39.03 58.04
N LEU A 11 5.03 37.98 58.09
CA LEU A 11 6.06 37.67 57.10
C LEU A 11 5.39 36.95 55.92
N THR A 12 5.31 37.60 54.77
CA THR A 12 4.87 36.99 53.52
C THR A 12 6.06 36.35 52.84
N ALA A 13 6.12 35.02 52.84
CA ALA A 13 7.07 34.25 52.08
C ALA A 13 6.61 34.16 50.62
N SER A 14 7.30 34.84 49.71
CA SER A 14 7.08 34.70 48.27
C SER A 14 7.74 33.41 47.79
N VAL A 15 6.93 32.40 47.42
CA VAL A 15 7.40 31.18 46.74
C VAL A 15 7.59 31.54 45.26
N LEU A 16 8.84 31.69 44.82
CA LEU A 16 9.20 31.69 43.40
C LEU A 16 9.10 30.25 42.86
N THR A 17 8.02 29.94 42.16
CA THR A 17 7.94 28.74 41.34
C THR A 17 8.80 28.95 40.09
N ALA A 18 9.97 28.33 40.07
CA ALA A 18 10.79 28.21 38.88
C ALA A 18 10.06 27.30 37.88
N LEU A 19 9.48 27.91 36.84
CA LEU A 19 9.06 27.16 35.64
C LEU A 19 10.33 26.66 34.96
N SER A 20 10.67 25.39 35.17
CA SER A 20 11.64 24.70 34.32
C SER A 20 11.07 24.59 32.92
N PRO A 21 11.75 25.09 31.87
CA PRO A 21 11.31 24.82 30.51
C PRO A 21 11.46 23.31 30.29
N THR A 22 10.34 22.63 30.11
CA THR A 22 10.32 21.26 29.55
C THR A 22 11.01 21.36 28.20
N LEU A 23 12.26 20.92 28.13
CA LEU A 23 12.94 20.60 26.89
C LEU A 23 12.09 19.51 26.23
N TRP A 24 11.28 19.90 25.26
CA TRP A 24 10.74 18.98 24.29
C TRP A 24 11.95 18.33 23.63
N ALA A 25 12.20 17.06 23.92
CA ALA A 25 13.14 16.27 23.15
C ALA A 25 12.69 16.40 21.68
N ASN A 26 13.40 17.19 20.90
CA ASN A 26 13.32 17.12 19.46
C ASN A 26 13.78 15.71 19.14
N ASP A 27 12.83 14.86 18.81
CA ASP A 27 13.07 13.59 18.16
C ASP A 27 13.67 13.95 16.78
N THR A 28 15.00 14.17 16.77
CA THR A 28 15.71 14.52 15.55
C THR A 28 15.64 13.30 14.64
N ALA A 29 14.77 13.36 13.66
CA ALA A 29 14.62 12.33 12.66
C ALA A 29 16.00 11.95 12.10
N PHE A 30 16.25 10.66 11.93
CA PHE A 30 17.52 10.14 11.43
C PHE A 30 17.82 10.74 10.04
N SER A 31 19.06 11.19 9.85
CA SER A 31 19.53 11.81 8.60
C SER A 31 20.85 11.18 8.18
N LEU A 32 21.10 11.16 6.88
CA LEU A 32 22.36 10.64 6.33
C LEU A 32 23.51 11.60 6.64
N SER A 33 24.64 11.04 7.09
CA SER A 33 25.89 11.79 7.29
C SER A 33 26.51 12.26 5.98
N THR A 34 26.29 11.51 4.88
CA THR A 34 26.71 11.84 3.53
C THR A 34 25.48 11.76 2.60
N PRO A 35 25.20 12.84 1.84
CA PRO A 35 24.08 12.83 0.91
C PRO A 35 24.17 11.69 -0.10
N LYS A 36 23.04 11.04 -0.37
CA LYS A 36 22.93 9.95 -1.36
C LYS A 36 21.77 10.22 -2.31
N THR A 37 21.94 9.79 -3.56
CA THR A 37 20.85 9.72 -4.54
C THR A 37 20.50 8.26 -4.78
N ILE A 38 19.20 7.95 -4.76
CA ILE A 38 18.65 6.63 -5.08
C ILE A 38 17.60 6.74 -6.19
N THR A 39 17.38 5.62 -6.89
CA THR A 39 16.32 5.46 -7.90
C THR A 39 15.27 4.52 -7.38
N VAL A 40 14.01 4.97 -7.33
CA VAL A 40 12.88 4.18 -6.80
C VAL A 40 11.86 3.94 -7.89
N GLY A 41 11.59 2.66 -8.16
CA GLY A 41 10.57 2.21 -9.09
C GLY A 41 9.18 2.15 -8.45
N VAL A 42 8.18 2.66 -9.14
CA VAL A 42 6.77 2.61 -8.71
C VAL A 42 5.87 2.26 -9.89
N THR A 43 4.67 1.76 -9.64
CA THR A 43 3.63 1.74 -10.67
C THR A 43 3.03 3.15 -10.84
N ALA A 44 2.73 3.50 -12.09
CA ALA A 44 2.15 4.80 -12.41
C ALA A 44 0.85 5.10 -11.65
N GLY A 45 0.62 6.36 -11.33
CA GLY A 45 -0.53 6.85 -10.59
C GLY A 45 -0.28 6.92 -9.09
N ILE A 46 -1.09 6.24 -8.27
CA ILE A 46 -1.11 6.39 -6.81
C ILE A 46 0.28 6.27 -6.16
N ALA A 47 1.06 5.27 -6.55
CA ALA A 47 2.36 5.04 -5.93
C ALA A 47 3.35 6.17 -6.24
N GLY A 48 3.36 6.68 -7.47
CA GLY A 48 4.14 7.86 -7.87
C GLY A 48 3.70 9.11 -7.11
N GLU A 49 2.40 9.40 -7.10
CA GLU A 49 1.83 10.57 -6.42
C GLU A 49 2.12 10.60 -4.91
N VAL A 50 2.09 9.44 -4.25
CA VAL A 50 2.47 9.34 -2.82
C VAL A 50 3.97 9.53 -2.65
N LEU A 51 4.81 8.92 -3.51
CA LEU A 51 6.26 9.05 -3.43
C LEU A 51 6.72 10.49 -3.69
N GLU A 52 6.03 11.26 -4.53
CA GLU A 52 6.30 12.70 -4.71
C GLU A 52 6.21 13.49 -3.40
N GLN A 53 5.29 13.12 -2.49
CA GLN A 53 5.18 13.76 -1.17
C GLN A 53 6.35 13.40 -0.25
N VAL A 54 7.04 12.31 -0.50
CA VAL A 54 8.23 11.86 0.26
C VAL A 54 9.48 12.63 -0.14
N LEU A 55 9.57 13.10 -1.39
CA LEU A 55 10.78 13.73 -1.94
C LEU A 55 11.33 14.87 -1.07
N PRO A 56 10.54 15.90 -0.67
CA PRO A 56 11.06 16.99 0.14
C PRO A 56 11.54 16.51 1.52
N ILE A 57 10.81 15.57 2.14
CA ILE A 57 11.13 15.04 3.46
C ILE A 57 12.44 14.24 3.44
N ALA A 58 12.61 13.38 2.46
CA ALA A 58 13.83 12.60 2.26
C ALA A 58 15.03 13.51 1.96
N LYS A 59 14.83 14.55 1.16
CA LYS A 59 15.87 15.51 0.80
C LYS A 59 16.40 16.28 2.00
N GLU A 60 15.53 16.71 2.92
CA GLU A 60 15.94 17.34 4.18
C GLU A 60 16.81 16.42 5.05
N ARG A 61 16.68 15.10 4.86
CA ARG A 61 17.47 14.07 5.56
C ARG A 61 18.68 13.58 4.75
N GLY A 62 19.05 14.28 3.69
CA GLY A 62 20.21 13.95 2.85
C GLY A 62 19.95 12.89 1.78
N LEU A 63 18.69 12.46 1.56
CA LEU A 63 18.35 11.45 0.55
C LEU A 63 17.62 12.09 -0.63
N THR A 64 18.25 12.09 -1.80
CA THR A 64 17.61 12.49 -3.07
C THR A 64 17.01 11.27 -3.74
N ILE A 65 15.73 11.33 -4.11
CA ILE A 65 15.03 10.22 -4.77
C ILE A 65 14.72 10.60 -6.22
N ARG A 66 15.04 9.69 -7.14
CA ARG A 66 14.61 9.72 -8.54
C ARG A 66 13.50 8.70 -8.71
N ILE A 67 12.36 9.13 -9.22
CA ILE A 67 11.20 8.23 -9.45
C ILE A 67 11.28 7.69 -10.87
N VAL A 68 11.04 6.38 -11.01
CA VAL A 68 10.84 5.71 -12.31
C VAL A 68 9.47 5.03 -12.26
N GLU A 69 8.59 5.43 -13.18
CA GLU A 69 7.24 4.86 -13.26
C GLU A 69 7.16 3.73 -14.27
N PHE A 70 6.50 2.66 -13.89
CA PHE A 70 6.24 1.47 -14.70
C PHE A 70 4.75 1.28 -14.95
N GLN A 71 4.40 0.68 -16.07
CA GLN A 71 3.02 0.41 -16.47
C GLN A 71 2.55 -1.02 -16.20
N ASP A 72 3.46 -1.88 -15.73
CA ASP A 72 3.23 -3.29 -15.45
C ASP A 72 3.85 -3.71 -14.09
N TYR A 73 3.67 -4.98 -13.72
CA TYR A 73 4.21 -5.54 -12.47
C TYR A 73 5.48 -6.37 -12.65
N VAL A 74 5.96 -6.56 -13.88
CA VAL A 74 7.15 -7.38 -14.20
C VAL A 74 8.41 -6.54 -14.15
N GLN A 75 8.41 -5.44 -14.91
CA GLN A 75 9.60 -4.60 -15.12
C GLN A 75 10.19 -4.01 -13.83
N PRO A 76 9.40 -3.58 -12.82
CA PRO A 76 9.98 -3.04 -11.58
C PRO A 76 10.86 -4.04 -10.82
N ASN A 77 10.55 -5.34 -10.87
CA ASN A 77 11.35 -6.38 -10.23
C ASN A 77 12.58 -6.75 -11.06
N VAL A 78 12.46 -6.80 -12.38
CA VAL A 78 13.61 -6.98 -13.29
C VAL A 78 14.63 -5.87 -13.08
N ALA A 79 14.19 -4.61 -13.04
CA ALA A 79 15.07 -3.45 -12.85
C ALA A 79 15.69 -3.41 -11.43
N LEU A 80 14.97 -3.85 -10.39
CA LEU A 80 15.51 -3.94 -9.03
C LEU A 80 16.59 -5.03 -8.93
N ASP A 81 16.34 -6.20 -9.49
CA ASP A 81 17.32 -7.30 -9.51
C ASP A 81 18.57 -6.96 -10.31
N ALA A 82 18.41 -6.23 -11.42
CA ALA A 82 19.52 -5.72 -12.24
C ALA A 82 20.29 -4.55 -11.59
N HIS A 83 19.88 -4.06 -10.42
CA HIS A 83 20.42 -2.86 -9.76
C HIS A 83 20.26 -1.54 -10.57
N ASP A 84 19.31 -1.50 -11.52
CA ASP A 84 18.89 -0.26 -12.19
C ASP A 84 18.01 0.59 -11.27
N LEU A 85 17.41 -0.04 -10.25
CA LEU A 85 16.71 0.57 -9.13
C LEU A 85 17.39 0.21 -7.81
N ASP A 86 17.37 1.14 -6.86
CA ASP A 86 17.77 0.89 -5.46
C ASP A 86 16.59 0.31 -4.65
N ALA A 87 15.36 0.72 -4.97
CA ALA A 87 14.14 0.24 -4.32
C ALA A 87 12.96 0.21 -5.29
N ASN A 88 11.90 -0.53 -4.96
CA ASN A 88 10.60 -0.35 -5.58
C ASN A 88 9.46 -0.33 -4.56
N ILE A 89 8.31 0.29 -4.93
CA ILE A 89 7.14 0.44 -4.05
C ILE A 89 5.89 0.18 -4.89
N PHE A 90 5.43 -1.08 -4.96
CA PHE A 90 4.21 -1.45 -5.69
C PHE A 90 3.64 -2.80 -5.28
N GLN A 91 4.45 -3.67 -4.68
CA GLN A 91 4.18 -5.10 -4.56
C GLN A 91 3.80 -5.53 -3.14
N THR A 92 2.99 -6.57 -3.08
CA THR A 92 2.54 -7.21 -1.84
C THR A 92 3.41 -8.40 -1.48
N VAL A 93 3.41 -8.82 -0.20
CA VAL A 93 4.21 -9.99 0.22
C VAL A 93 3.89 -11.25 -0.59
N PRO A 94 2.62 -11.65 -0.82
CA PRO A 94 2.34 -12.82 -1.65
C PRO A 94 2.91 -12.71 -3.09
N PHE A 95 2.92 -11.49 -3.67
CA PHE A 95 3.52 -11.26 -4.98
C PHE A 95 5.05 -11.39 -4.93
N ILE A 96 5.71 -10.76 -3.93
CA ILE A 96 7.17 -10.85 -3.74
C ILE A 96 7.60 -12.32 -3.60
N GLU A 97 6.89 -13.11 -2.80
CA GLU A 97 7.21 -14.52 -2.57
C GLU A 97 7.06 -15.36 -3.84
N ALA A 98 5.98 -15.15 -4.60
CA ALA A 98 5.77 -15.84 -5.88
C ALA A 98 6.87 -15.47 -6.88
N GLN A 99 7.12 -14.17 -7.08
CA GLN A 99 8.15 -13.70 -8.01
C GLN A 99 9.57 -14.16 -7.60
N SER A 100 9.89 -14.10 -6.30
CA SER A 100 11.20 -14.57 -5.81
C SER A 100 11.40 -16.07 -5.99
N ARG A 101 10.34 -16.87 -5.81
CA ARG A 101 10.39 -18.30 -6.06
C ARG A 101 10.61 -18.60 -7.55
N ASP A 102 9.88 -17.90 -8.42
CA ASP A 102 9.82 -18.22 -9.85
C ASP A 102 11.04 -17.67 -10.61
N HIS A 103 11.61 -16.55 -10.18
CA HIS A 103 12.74 -15.88 -10.85
C HIS A 103 14.04 -15.89 -10.05
N GLY A 104 14.03 -16.34 -8.79
CA GLY A 104 15.22 -16.42 -7.94
C GLY A 104 15.62 -15.09 -7.30
N TYR A 105 14.77 -14.06 -7.34
CA TYR A 105 15.05 -12.73 -6.78
C TYR A 105 15.40 -12.79 -5.30
N LYS A 106 16.34 -11.95 -4.88
CA LYS A 106 16.81 -11.82 -3.49
C LYS A 106 16.41 -10.45 -2.93
N PHE A 107 15.11 -10.30 -2.68
CA PHE A 107 14.54 -9.05 -2.17
C PHE A 107 14.31 -9.07 -0.66
N ALA A 108 14.23 -7.88 -0.08
CA ALA A 108 13.85 -7.66 1.30
C ALA A 108 12.77 -6.58 1.40
N VAL A 109 11.74 -6.83 2.20
CA VAL A 109 10.76 -5.82 2.60
C VAL A 109 11.38 -5.01 3.74
N VAL A 110 11.48 -3.69 3.55
CA VAL A 110 12.02 -2.77 4.57
C VAL A 110 10.94 -1.90 5.21
N GLY A 111 9.76 -1.80 4.61
CA GLY A 111 8.65 -1.04 5.18
C GLY A 111 7.33 -1.31 4.48
N GLN A 112 6.23 -1.03 5.18
CA GLN A 112 4.89 -1.02 4.60
C GLN A 112 4.57 0.39 4.08
N ALA A 113 3.84 0.48 2.96
CA ALA A 113 3.48 1.73 2.32
C ALA A 113 1.97 2.01 2.43
N PHE A 114 1.16 1.32 1.64
CA PHE A 114 -0.29 1.55 1.60
C PHE A 114 -1.04 0.28 1.16
N THR A 115 -2.34 0.27 1.37
CA THR A 115 -3.22 -0.78 0.83
C THR A 115 -4.09 -0.21 -0.29
N LEU A 116 -4.20 -0.98 -1.38
CA LEU A 116 -5.07 -0.73 -2.51
C LEU A 116 -6.05 -1.91 -2.65
N PRO A 117 -7.31 -1.77 -2.23
CA PRO A 117 -8.28 -2.82 -2.39
C PRO A 117 -8.48 -3.19 -3.87
N MET A 118 -8.54 -4.50 -4.13
CA MET A 118 -9.00 -5.01 -5.43
C MET A 118 -10.52 -5.00 -5.45
N ALA A 119 -11.11 -4.68 -6.61
CA ALA A 119 -12.54 -4.77 -6.78
C ALA A 119 -12.90 -5.39 -8.13
N PHE A 120 -14.09 -5.98 -8.20
CA PHE A 120 -14.71 -6.43 -9.43
C PHE A 120 -15.60 -5.34 -10.00
N TYR A 121 -15.52 -5.16 -11.30
CA TYR A 121 -16.26 -4.14 -12.05
C TYR A 121 -17.02 -4.77 -13.21
N SER A 122 -18.08 -4.12 -13.63
CA SER A 122 -18.85 -4.51 -14.80
C SER A 122 -19.52 -3.31 -15.45
N LYS A 123 -19.60 -3.35 -16.79
CA LYS A 123 -20.44 -2.45 -17.58
C LYS A 123 -21.79 -3.08 -17.94
N LYS A 124 -21.98 -4.37 -17.63
CA LYS A 124 -23.10 -5.20 -18.11
C LYS A 124 -24.06 -5.62 -17.01
N VAL A 125 -23.57 -5.79 -15.77
CA VAL A 125 -24.36 -6.22 -14.61
C VAL A 125 -24.01 -5.39 -13.38
N LYS A 126 -24.90 -5.35 -12.38
CA LYS A 126 -24.70 -4.57 -11.14
C LYS A 126 -24.28 -5.45 -9.95
N SER A 127 -24.33 -6.75 -10.09
CA SER A 127 -23.91 -7.72 -9.06
C SER A 127 -23.55 -9.06 -9.70
N PHE A 128 -22.88 -9.95 -8.94
CA PHE A 128 -22.70 -11.32 -9.38
C PHE A 128 -23.99 -12.11 -9.47
N ASP A 129 -25.04 -11.73 -8.73
CA ASP A 129 -26.36 -12.38 -8.80
C ASP A 129 -27.04 -12.14 -10.15
N GLU A 130 -26.85 -10.98 -10.73
CA GLU A 130 -27.39 -10.62 -12.07
C GLU A 130 -26.56 -11.27 -13.20
N ALA A 131 -25.36 -11.76 -12.92
CA ALA A 131 -24.54 -12.35 -13.96
C ALA A 131 -25.17 -13.63 -14.52
N PRO A 132 -25.27 -13.78 -15.86
CA PRO A 132 -25.83 -14.98 -16.47
C PRO A 132 -24.94 -16.21 -16.20
N VAL A 133 -25.54 -17.39 -16.25
CA VAL A 133 -24.78 -18.65 -16.19
C VAL A 133 -23.78 -18.68 -17.37
N GLY A 134 -22.53 -18.99 -17.07
CA GLY A 134 -21.44 -18.97 -18.05
C GLY A 134 -20.87 -17.58 -18.34
N ALA A 135 -21.16 -16.56 -17.49
CA ALA A 135 -20.56 -15.24 -17.59
C ALA A 135 -19.04 -15.29 -17.59
N THR A 136 -18.40 -14.42 -18.37
CA THR A 136 -16.95 -14.29 -18.42
C THR A 136 -16.44 -13.39 -17.31
N VAL A 137 -15.42 -13.83 -16.56
CA VAL A 137 -14.80 -13.09 -15.48
C VAL A 137 -13.30 -12.95 -15.74
N GLY A 138 -12.83 -11.76 -16.01
CA GLY A 138 -11.41 -11.46 -16.15
C GLY A 138 -10.73 -11.40 -14.77
N ILE A 139 -9.57 -12.05 -14.66
CA ILE A 139 -8.70 -12.00 -13.50
C ILE A 139 -7.24 -11.79 -13.94
N PRO A 140 -6.36 -11.24 -13.07
CA PRO A 140 -4.93 -11.16 -13.37
C PRO A 140 -4.33 -12.54 -13.68
N ASN A 141 -3.39 -12.59 -14.62
CA ASN A 141 -2.70 -13.81 -15.03
C ASN A 141 -1.50 -14.17 -14.15
N ASP A 142 -1.07 -13.29 -13.26
CA ASP A 142 -0.08 -13.63 -12.25
C ASP A 142 -0.71 -14.39 -11.09
N GLN A 143 0.02 -15.37 -10.54
CA GLN A 143 -0.50 -16.28 -9.53
C GLN A 143 -0.99 -15.56 -8.26
N ALA A 144 -0.30 -14.50 -7.82
CA ALA A 144 -0.65 -13.80 -6.58
C ALA A 144 -1.92 -12.97 -6.73
N MET A 145 -2.05 -12.18 -7.80
CA MET A 145 -3.22 -11.32 -8.01
C MET A 145 -4.41 -12.08 -8.58
N GLY A 146 -4.19 -13.10 -9.44
CA GLY A 146 -5.24 -14.03 -9.86
C GLY A 146 -5.80 -14.82 -8.68
N GLY A 147 -4.92 -15.35 -7.82
CA GLY A 147 -5.30 -16.02 -6.58
C GLY A 147 -6.07 -15.10 -5.63
N ARG A 148 -5.64 -13.84 -5.47
CA ARG A 148 -6.33 -12.82 -4.70
C ARG A 148 -7.76 -12.60 -5.20
N ALA A 149 -7.96 -12.51 -6.52
CA ALA A 149 -9.29 -12.38 -7.11
C ALA A 149 -10.18 -13.59 -6.78
N LEU A 150 -9.65 -14.81 -6.88
CA LEU A 150 -10.39 -16.04 -6.53
C LEU A 150 -10.76 -16.08 -5.03
N LEU A 151 -9.85 -15.68 -4.14
CA LEU A 151 -10.11 -15.59 -2.70
C LEU A 151 -11.22 -14.59 -2.36
N ILE A 152 -11.31 -13.47 -3.08
CA ILE A 152 -12.41 -12.51 -2.92
C ILE A 152 -13.75 -13.16 -3.31
N LEU A 153 -13.79 -13.90 -4.42
CA LEU A 153 -14.99 -14.60 -4.87
C LEU A 153 -15.42 -15.69 -3.89
N ASP A 154 -14.47 -16.47 -3.37
CA ASP A 154 -14.70 -17.52 -2.37
C ASP A 154 -15.26 -16.93 -1.07
N LYS A 155 -14.61 -15.90 -0.52
CA LYS A 155 -15.06 -15.20 0.70
C LYS A 155 -16.48 -14.67 0.59
N ASN A 156 -16.92 -14.30 -0.60
CA ASN A 156 -18.25 -13.75 -0.85
C ASN A 156 -19.25 -14.80 -1.39
N GLY A 157 -18.90 -16.08 -1.40
CA GLY A 157 -19.81 -17.17 -1.77
C GLY A 157 -20.16 -17.23 -3.26
N VAL A 158 -19.40 -16.54 -4.11
CA VAL A 158 -19.61 -16.57 -5.57
C VAL A 158 -19.10 -17.89 -6.17
N ILE A 159 -17.99 -18.38 -5.66
CA ILE A 159 -17.41 -19.70 -5.92
C ILE A 159 -17.02 -20.34 -4.60
N LYS A 160 -16.59 -21.61 -4.64
CA LYS A 160 -15.94 -22.28 -3.50
C LYS A 160 -14.60 -22.82 -3.92
N LEU A 161 -13.57 -22.50 -3.15
CA LEU A 161 -12.23 -23.04 -3.33
C LEU A 161 -12.02 -24.29 -2.47
N LYS A 162 -11.09 -25.15 -2.87
CA LYS A 162 -10.64 -26.30 -2.09
C LYS A 162 -10.07 -25.84 -0.76
N PRO A 163 -10.25 -26.60 0.34
CA PRO A 163 -9.64 -26.27 1.62
C PRO A 163 -8.10 -26.21 1.53
N GLY A 164 -7.49 -25.25 2.24
CA GLY A 164 -6.04 -25.21 2.41
C GLY A 164 -5.23 -24.65 1.23
N VAL A 165 -5.86 -23.99 0.25
CA VAL A 165 -5.19 -23.41 -0.94
C VAL A 165 -4.24 -22.23 -0.62
N GLY A 166 -4.26 -21.70 0.61
CA GLY A 166 -3.41 -20.55 1.00
C GLY A 166 -3.76 -19.28 0.25
N LEU A 167 -2.74 -18.44 -0.02
CA LEU A 167 -2.90 -17.14 -0.66
C LEU A 167 -2.68 -17.14 -2.18
N LEU A 168 -2.35 -18.31 -2.76
CA LEU A 168 -2.00 -18.45 -4.18
C LEU A 168 -2.87 -19.51 -4.91
N PRO A 169 -4.21 -19.53 -4.73
CA PRO A 169 -5.05 -20.45 -5.48
C PRO A 169 -5.03 -20.13 -6.97
N SER A 170 -5.31 -21.14 -7.78
CA SER A 170 -5.52 -21.04 -9.22
C SER A 170 -6.96 -21.42 -9.59
N ILE A 171 -7.34 -21.22 -10.84
CA ILE A 171 -8.67 -21.64 -11.35
C ILE A 171 -8.90 -23.16 -11.21
N PHE A 172 -7.84 -23.97 -11.11
CA PHE A 172 -7.91 -25.43 -10.89
C PHE A 172 -8.25 -25.80 -9.43
N ASP A 173 -8.21 -24.84 -8.53
CA ASP A 173 -8.57 -25.02 -7.11
C ASP A 173 -10.02 -24.69 -6.82
N ILE A 174 -10.81 -24.33 -7.83
CA ILE A 174 -12.25 -24.11 -7.70
C ILE A 174 -12.93 -25.46 -7.51
N GLU A 175 -13.57 -25.66 -6.33
CA GLU A 175 -14.34 -26.85 -5.98
C GLU A 175 -15.79 -26.74 -6.46
N ASP A 176 -16.41 -25.55 -6.31
CA ASP A 176 -17.77 -25.28 -6.77
C ASP A 176 -17.88 -23.94 -7.47
N ASN A 177 -18.65 -23.93 -8.56
CA ASN A 177 -18.87 -22.77 -9.42
C ASN A 177 -20.33 -22.79 -9.91
N PRO A 178 -21.29 -22.39 -9.04
CA PRO A 178 -22.73 -22.56 -9.31
C PRO A 178 -23.20 -21.87 -10.58
N LYS A 179 -22.60 -20.69 -10.90
CA LYS A 179 -22.91 -19.94 -12.10
C LYS A 179 -22.12 -20.36 -13.33
N LYS A 180 -21.27 -21.38 -13.22
CA LYS A 180 -20.40 -21.84 -14.31
C LYS A 180 -19.60 -20.69 -14.94
N LEU A 181 -19.09 -19.78 -14.10
CA LEU A 181 -18.29 -18.63 -14.53
C LEU A 181 -17.08 -19.12 -15.35
N LYS A 182 -16.79 -18.41 -16.42
CA LYS A 182 -15.65 -18.68 -17.30
C LYS A 182 -14.55 -17.67 -16.98
N PHE A 183 -13.48 -18.13 -16.36
CA PHE A 183 -12.35 -17.27 -16.02
C PHE A 183 -11.46 -17.04 -17.24
N VAL A 184 -11.07 -15.77 -17.43
CA VAL A 184 -10.15 -15.31 -18.48
C VAL A 184 -8.98 -14.63 -17.79
N GLU A 185 -7.80 -15.25 -17.86
CA GLU A 185 -6.57 -14.72 -17.26
C GLU A 185 -5.91 -13.73 -18.22
N LEU A 186 -5.74 -12.49 -17.78
CA LEU A 186 -5.18 -11.40 -18.57
C LEU A 186 -4.12 -10.63 -17.75
N GLU A 187 -3.21 -9.98 -18.46
CA GLU A 187 -2.33 -8.98 -17.84
C GLU A 187 -3.16 -7.98 -17.03
N ALA A 188 -2.77 -7.72 -15.76
CA ALA A 188 -3.53 -6.88 -14.84
C ALA A 188 -3.81 -5.48 -15.43
N ALA A 189 -2.85 -4.91 -16.18
CA ALA A 189 -2.99 -3.63 -16.85
C ALA A 189 -4.06 -3.60 -17.95
N GLN A 190 -4.44 -4.76 -18.50
CA GLN A 190 -5.43 -4.86 -19.59
C GLN A 190 -6.86 -4.97 -19.05
N LEU A 191 -7.05 -5.43 -17.80
CA LEU A 191 -8.37 -5.71 -17.23
C LEU A 191 -9.36 -4.54 -17.26
N PRO A 192 -8.98 -3.27 -16.99
CA PRO A 192 -9.90 -2.15 -17.11
C PRO A 192 -10.48 -1.99 -18.51
N ARG A 193 -9.68 -2.19 -19.55
CA ARG A 193 -10.11 -2.08 -20.96
C ARG A 193 -10.95 -3.28 -21.39
N SER A 194 -10.69 -4.45 -20.82
CA SER A 194 -11.42 -5.69 -21.15
C SER A 194 -12.87 -5.69 -20.61
N LEU A 195 -13.28 -4.69 -19.82
CA LEU A 195 -14.66 -4.53 -19.35
C LEU A 195 -15.67 -4.32 -20.49
N ASP A 196 -15.24 -3.95 -21.68
CA ASP A 196 -16.12 -3.86 -22.86
C ASP A 196 -16.50 -5.25 -23.38
N ASP A 197 -15.58 -6.19 -23.34
CA ASP A 197 -15.75 -7.55 -23.89
C ASP A 197 -16.21 -8.53 -22.81
N LEU A 198 -15.66 -8.48 -21.62
CA LEU A 198 -15.98 -9.36 -20.50
C LEU A 198 -17.30 -8.97 -19.82
N THR A 199 -17.89 -9.93 -19.10
CA THR A 199 -19.06 -9.61 -18.27
C THR A 199 -18.62 -8.89 -16.99
N ILE A 200 -17.56 -9.36 -16.35
CA ILE A 200 -17.00 -8.82 -15.10
C ILE A 200 -15.48 -8.89 -15.19
N ALA A 201 -14.77 -7.98 -14.54
CA ALA A 201 -13.32 -8.10 -14.37
C ALA A 201 -12.88 -7.68 -12.97
N ALA A 202 -11.92 -8.42 -12.40
CA ALA A 202 -11.18 -8.04 -11.20
C ALA A 202 -10.10 -7.03 -11.58
N VAL A 203 -10.14 -5.83 -11.02
CA VAL A 203 -9.17 -4.78 -11.34
C VAL A 203 -8.41 -4.36 -10.08
N ASN A 204 -7.08 -4.40 -10.14
CA ASN A 204 -6.22 -3.92 -9.08
C ASN A 204 -6.38 -2.42 -8.88
N GLY A 205 -6.29 -1.94 -7.63
CA GLY A 205 -6.63 -0.56 -7.27
C GLY A 205 -5.86 0.52 -8.03
N ASN A 206 -4.56 0.34 -8.34
CA ASN A 206 -3.79 1.28 -9.15
C ASN A 206 -4.31 1.38 -10.60
N TYR A 207 -4.64 0.25 -11.23
CA TYR A 207 -5.21 0.24 -12.59
C TYR A 207 -6.66 0.74 -12.61
N ALA A 208 -7.42 0.49 -11.56
CA ALA A 208 -8.75 1.09 -11.39
C ALA A 208 -8.64 2.62 -11.33
N TYR A 209 -7.71 3.14 -10.52
CA TYR A 209 -7.47 4.58 -10.39
C TYR A 209 -7.10 5.24 -11.72
N THR A 210 -6.14 4.68 -12.45
CA THR A 210 -5.72 5.21 -13.77
C THR A 210 -6.81 5.11 -14.82
N ALA A 211 -7.76 4.19 -14.66
CA ALA A 211 -8.95 4.05 -15.52
C ALA A 211 -10.16 4.87 -15.04
N ASN A 212 -10.00 5.74 -14.02
CA ASN A 212 -11.07 6.52 -13.38
C ASN A 212 -12.20 5.66 -12.78
N LEU A 213 -11.90 4.41 -12.39
CA LEU A 213 -12.82 3.54 -11.68
C LEU A 213 -12.62 3.74 -10.16
N ASN A 214 -13.73 3.93 -9.45
CA ASN A 214 -13.72 4.04 -8.00
C ASN A 214 -14.30 2.76 -7.39
N PRO A 215 -13.57 2.02 -6.52
CA PRO A 215 -14.04 0.75 -6.00
C PRO A 215 -15.34 0.85 -5.19
N SER A 216 -15.54 1.94 -4.45
CA SER A 216 -16.75 2.15 -3.63
C SER A 216 -17.94 2.62 -4.44
N ARG A 217 -17.74 3.28 -5.61
CA ARG A 217 -18.81 3.80 -6.45
C ARG A 217 -19.19 2.85 -7.58
N ASP A 218 -18.19 2.26 -8.22
CA ASP A 218 -18.31 1.53 -9.49
C ASP A 218 -18.09 0.02 -9.32
N GLY A 219 -17.54 -0.40 -8.18
CA GLY A 219 -17.30 -1.83 -7.88
C GLY A 219 -18.59 -2.57 -7.56
N ILE A 220 -18.76 -3.74 -8.15
CA ILE A 220 -19.88 -4.66 -7.84
C ILE A 220 -19.55 -5.64 -6.73
N LEU A 221 -18.27 -5.79 -6.41
CA LEU A 221 -17.74 -6.54 -5.29
C LEU A 221 -16.35 -6.00 -4.97
N MET A 222 -16.05 -5.75 -3.70
CA MET A 222 -14.78 -5.19 -3.27
C MET A 222 -14.16 -6.04 -2.17
N GLU A 223 -12.84 -6.10 -2.16
CA GLU A 223 -12.04 -6.72 -1.12
C GLU A 223 -12.14 -5.95 0.20
N ASP A 224 -12.01 -6.68 1.31
CA ASP A 224 -11.76 -6.07 2.61
C ASP A 224 -10.34 -5.48 2.66
N ALA A 225 -10.23 -4.20 2.96
CA ALA A 225 -8.97 -3.48 2.98
C ALA A 225 -7.96 -3.95 4.07
N HIS A 226 -8.40 -4.77 5.01
CA HIS A 226 -7.58 -5.28 6.13
C HIS A 226 -6.94 -6.66 5.84
N GLY A 227 -6.75 -6.99 4.57
CA GLY A 227 -6.12 -8.23 4.13
C GLY A 227 -4.58 -8.19 4.09
N PRO A 228 -3.93 -9.29 3.67
CA PRO A 228 -2.47 -9.42 3.60
C PRO A 228 -1.83 -8.67 2.41
N TYR A 229 -2.62 -7.92 1.66
CA TYR A 229 -2.20 -7.32 0.39
C TYR A 229 -1.76 -5.86 0.53
N VAL A 230 -0.92 -5.59 1.56
CA VAL A 230 -0.25 -4.30 1.73
C VAL A 230 0.87 -4.16 0.70
N CYS A 231 0.93 -3.02 0.01
CA CYS A 231 2.08 -2.64 -0.82
C CYS A 231 3.26 -2.28 0.08
N ASN A 232 4.46 -2.70 -0.32
CA ASN A 232 5.66 -2.60 0.50
C ASN A 232 6.76 -1.81 -0.20
N ILE A 233 7.66 -1.26 0.62
CA ILE A 233 8.95 -0.72 0.20
C ILE A 233 9.93 -1.90 0.18
N VAL A 234 10.48 -2.19 -1.00
CA VAL A 234 11.30 -3.36 -1.27
C VAL A 234 12.64 -2.94 -1.81
N VAL A 235 13.70 -3.58 -1.34
CA VAL A 235 15.09 -3.38 -1.76
C VAL A 235 15.75 -4.72 -2.06
N ASN A 236 16.92 -4.73 -2.68
CA ASN A 236 17.74 -5.93 -2.75
C ASN A 236 18.20 -6.36 -1.34
N GLN A 237 18.32 -7.66 -1.09
CA GLN A 237 18.64 -8.22 0.23
C GLN A 237 19.90 -7.61 0.89
N PRO A 238 21.01 -7.30 0.18
CA PRO A 238 22.17 -6.64 0.77
C PRO A 238 21.90 -5.21 1.27
N ASP A 239 20.87 -4.56 0.76
CA ASP A 239 20.58 -3.15 1.05
C ASP A 239 19.61 -2.93 2.21
N LYS A 240 19.06 -4.01 2.78
CA LYS A 240 17.99 -3.95 3.79
C LYS A 240 18.34 -3.14 5.04
N ASP A 241 19.61 -3.15 5.43
CA ASP A 241 20.11 -2.52 6.65
C ASP A 241 20.87 -1.21 6.36
N GLN A 242 20.82 -0.71 5.14
CA GLN A 242 21.47 0.54 4.72
C GLN A 242 20.76 1.76 5.31
N ASP A 243 21.54 2.75 5.73
CA ASP A 243 21.01 4.00 6.28
C ASP A 243 20.05 4.72 5.35
N TRP A 244 20.31 4.68 4.03
CA TRP A 244 19.41 5.29 3.05
C TRP A 244 18.05 4.58 2.98
N ALA A 245 18.02 3.26 3.13
CA ALA A 245 16.77 2.50 3.15
C ALA A 245 15.94 2.87 4.39
N ARG A 246 16.59 3.05 5.54
CA ARG A 246 15.96 3.56 6.75
C ARG A 246 15.39 4.96 6.53
N VAL A 247 16.15 5.91 5.96
CA VAL A 247 15.68 7.27 5.68
C VAL A 247 14.49 7.26 4.73
N LEU A 248 14.51 6.40 3.67
CA LEU A 248 13.37 6.23 2.76
C LEU A 248 12.12 5.81 3.52
N VAL A 249 12.20 4.76 4.34
CA VAL A 249 11.06 4.23 5.11
C VAL A 249 10.52 5.27 6.10
N GLU A 250 11.38 5.91 6.89
CA GLU A 250 10.97 6.92 7.87
C GLU A 250 10.35 8.17 7.19
N SER A 251 10.88 8.58 6.04
CA SER A 251 10.31 9.69 5.26
C SER A 251 8.95 9.34 4.68
N TYR A 252 8.81 8.11 4.16
CA TYR A 252 7.55 7.61 3.63
C TYR A 252 6.46 7.55 4.71
N ARG A 253 6.82 7.13 5.93
CA ARG A 253 5.91 6.94 7.06
C ARG A 253 5.66 8.22 7.87
N SER A 254 6.00 9.38 7.31
CA SER A 254 5.80 10.66 7.97
C SER A 254 4.31 11.01 8.13
N PRO A 255 3.94 11.78 9.18
CA PRO A 255 2.57 12.23 9.39
C PRO A 255 1.98 13.01 8.21
N SER A 256 2.81 13.77 7.47
CA SER A 256 2.36 14.55 6.32
C SER A 256 2.01 13.66 5.12
N VAL A 257 2.75 12.59 4.86
CA VAL A 257 2.44 11.60 3.81
C VAL A 257 1.16 10.86 4.17
N LYS A 258 1.00 10.45 5.44
CA LYS A 258 -0.24 9.83 5.93
C LYS A 258 -1.45 10.73 5.69
N ALA A 259 -1.38 11.99 6.12
CA ALA A 259 -2.45 12.96 5.95
C ALA A 259 -2.78 13.23 4.46
N PHE A 260 -1.77 13.23 3.59
CA PHE A 260 -1.98 13.34 2.14
C PHE A 260 -2.79 12.16 1.60
N ILE A 261 -2.40 10.90 1.95
CA ILE A 261 -3.10 9.69 1.52
C ILE A 261 -4.57 9.74 1.97
N GLU A 262 -4.81 9.99 3.25
CA GLU A 262 -6.15 10.03 3.83
C GLU A 262 -7.03 11.09 3.18
N LYS A 263 -6.49 12.29 2.96
CA LYS A 263 -7.22 13.42 2.36
C LYS A 263 -7.49 13.22 0.87
N LYS A 264 -6.47 12.78 0.10
CA LYS A 264 -6.57 12.71 -1.36
C LYS A 264 -7.45 11.55 -1.83
N TYR A 265 -7.32 10.39 -1.19
CA TYR A 265 -7.97 9.17 -1.67
C TYR A 265 -9.23 8.79 -0.90
N ALA A 266 -9.55 9.51 0.20
CA ALA A 266 -10.83 9.38 0.93
C ALA A 266 -11.25 7.92 1.20
N GLY A 267 -10.30 7.06 1.61
CA GLY A 267 -10.54 5.65 1.92
C GLY A 267 -10.37 4.68 0.74
N ALA A 268 -10.21 5.15 -0.49
CA ALA A 268 -9.86 4.27 -1.62
C ALA A 268 -8.41 3.75 -1.54
N VAL A 269 -7.54 4.46 -0.82
CA VAL A 269 -6.17 4.09 -0.47
C VAL A 269 -6.01 4.26 1.04
N LEU A 270 -5.45 3.28 1.71
CA LEU A 270 -5.22 3.34 3.14
C LEU A 270 -3.73 3.33 3.45
N PRO A 271 -3.21 4.26 4.28
CA PRO A 271 -1.84 4.16 4.76
C PRO A 271 -1.70 2.90 5.63
N ALA A 272 -0.60 2.17 5.45
CA ALA A 272 -0.33 0.92 6.16
C ALA A 272 0.77 1.10 7.24
N PHE A 273 0.83 2.28 7.86
CA PHE A 273 1.82 2.65 8.87
C PHE A 273 1.25 3.64 9.90
#